data_5b58154f1391670c372739a7df5c0b29
#
_entry.id   5b58154f1391670c372739a7df5c0b29
#
_cell.length_a   1.000
_cell.length_b   1.000
_cell.length_c   1.000
_cell.angle_alpha   90.00
_cell.angle_beta   90.00
_cell.angle_gamma   90.00
#
_symmetry.space_group_name_H-M   'P 1'
#
loop_
_entity.id
_entity.type
_entity.pdbx_description
1 polymer ?
#
loop_
_entity_poly.entity_id
_entity_poly.type
_entity_poly.pdbx_seq_one_letter_code
_entity_poly.pdbx_strand_id
1 'polypeptide(L)'
;MKVTVDVVKNKNPKTQVMGVRGSFKSREIVEAGALLMDAFENTTFNEFEGEAAAKTLSKKARAKIAEGKTFHLPGIGSFSPVVKSEWAPDFEHFNAGKCKFSLKFTPDAELKAVLRGLEGVKDSKDDPANASSSEPSGNGSGNNPEEIG
;
A
#
# COMPACT_ATOMS: atom_id res chain seq x y z
N MET A 1 -6.87 8.03 -14.93
CA MET A 1 -7.37 6.90 -14.10
C MET A 1 -7.87 7.44 -12.78
N LYS A 2 -9.04 7.04 -12.35
CA LYS A 2 -9.64 7.51 -11.08
C LYS A 2 -9.41 6.47 -9.99
N VAL A 3 -9.08 6.92 -8.79
CA VAL A 3 -8.88 6.06 -7.62
C VAL A 3 -9.72 6.58 -6.45
N THR A 4 -10.42 5.66 -5.78
CA THR A 4 -11.25 6.01 -4.62
C THR A 4 -10.36 6.30 -3.41
N VAL A 5 -10.62 7.43 -2.76
CA VAL A 5 -9.87 7.90 -1.59
C VAL A 5 -10.83 8.07 -0.42
N ASP A 6 -10.53 7.42 0.69
CA ASP A 6 -11.20 7.64 1.97
C ASP A 6 -10.76 8.96 2.59
N VAL A 7 -11.67 9.61 3.26
CA VAL A 7 -11.39 10.80 4.07
C VAL A 7 -11.27 10.41 5.53
N VAL A 8 -10.07 10.49 6.07
CA VAL A 8 -9.78 10.13 7.44
C VAL A 8 -9.44 11.34 8.30
N LYS A 9 -9.96 11.38 9.53
CA LYS A 9 -9.59 12.40 10.51
C LYS A 9 -8.16 12.14 11.01
N ASN A 10 -7.36 13.19 11.04
CA ASN A 10 -6.00 13.10 11.55
C ASN A 10 -5.56 14.42 12.19
N LYS A 11 -4.64 14.32 13.13
CA LYS A 11 -4.03 15.48 13.76
C LYS A 11 -2.84 15.94 12.91
N ASN A 12 -2.82 17.21 12.54
CA ASN A 12 -1.71 17.76 11.79
C ASN A 12 -0.45 17.75 12.68
N PRO A 13 0.63 17.07 12.28
CA PRO A 13 1.83 16.96 13.11
C PRO A 13 2.53 18.30 13.38
N LYS A 14 2.35 19.29 12.52
CA LYS A 14 2.96 20.63 12.67
C LYS A 14 2.10 21.57 13.49
N THR A 15 0.80 21.63 13.23
CA THR A 15 -0.12 22.58 13.87
C THR A 15 -0.88 22.01 15.06
N GLN A 16 -0.84 20.69 15.26
CA GLN A 16 -1.59 19.95 16.30
C GLN A 16 -3.12 20.09 16.19
N VAL A 17 -3.61 20.67 15.10
CA VAL A 17 -5.04 20.86 14.85
C VAL A 17 -5.61 19.60 14.18
N MET A 18 -6.83 19.22 14.56
CA MET A 18 -7.56 18.12 13.92
C MET A 18 -8.04 18.55 12.54
N GLY A 19 -7.84 17.69 11.57
CA GLY A 19 -8.26 17.91 10.20
C GLY A 19 -8.58 16.58 9.51
N VAL A 20 -8.78 16.63 8.21
CA VAL A 20 -9.03 15.47 7.38
C VAL A 20 -7.97 15.34 6.30
N ARG A 21 -7.64 14.11 5.94
CA ARG A 21 -6.74 13.80 4.83
C ARG A 21 -7.24 12.61 4.04
N GLY A 22 -6.83 12.53 2.78
CA GLY A 22 -7.08 11.35 1.95
C GLY A 22 -6.20 10.17 2.35
N SER A 23 -6.77 8.99 2.27
CA SER A 23 -6.08 7.71 2.39
C SER A 23 -6.67 6.72 1.38
N PHE A 24 -5.95 5.66 1.04
CA PHE A 24 -6.54 4.60 0.23
C PHE A 24 -7.55 3.80 1.07
N LYS A 25 -8.73 3.56 0.51
CA LYS A 25 -9.81 2.80 1.13
C LYS A 25 -9.41 1.36 1.42
N SER A 26 -8.78 0.74 0.45
CA SER A 26 -8.34 -0.64 0.51
C SER A 26 -6.88 -0.73 0.09
N ARG A 27 -6.14 -1.58 0.78
CA ARG A 27 -4.80 -1.95 0.40
C ARG A 27 -4.81 -3.44 0.08
N GLU A 28 -5.37 -3.76 -1.08
CA GLU A 28 -5.28 -5.12 -1.59
C GLU A 28 -3.82 -5.45 -1.88
N ILE A 29 -3.41 -6.61 -1.43
CA ILE A 29 -2.07 -7.14 -1.70
C ILE A 29 -2.18 -8.04 -2.92
N VAL A 30 -1.53 -7.64 -4.00
CA VAL A 30 -1.43 -8.47 -5.20
C VAL A 30 -0.10 -9.19 -5.19
N GLU A 31 -0.17 -10.52 -5.18
CA GLU A 31 1.02 -11.36 -5.16
C GLU A 31 1.72 -11.40 -6.54
N ALA A 32 3.04 -11.36 -6.52
CA ALA A 32 3.84 -11.35 -7.76
C ALA A 32 3.57 -12.60 -8.63
N GLY A 33 3.30 -13.75 -8.02
CA GLY A 33 2.94 -14.98 -8.75
C GLY A 33 1.64 -14.83 -9.53
N ALA A 34 0.62 -14.18 -8.94
CA ALA A 34 -0.65 -13.91 -9.61
C ALA A 34 -0.49 -12.94 -10.78
N LEU A 35 0.32 -11.90 -10.61
CA LEU A 35 0.63 -10.96 -11.70
C LEU A 35 1.38 -11.63 -12.86
N LEU A 36 2.31 -12.55 -12.55
CA LEU A 36 3.02 -13.29 -13.59
C LEU A 36 2.08 -14.22 -14.34
N MET A 37 1.14 -14.87 -13.67
CA MET A 37 0.14 -15.69 -14.32
C MET A 37 -0.74 -14.89 -15.27
N ASP A 38 -1.27 -13.76 -14.80
CA ASP A 38 -2.08 -12.87 -15.63
C ASP A 38 -1.31 -12.36 -16.85
N ALA A 39 -0.05 -11.97 -16.66
CA ALA A 39 0.82 -11.51 -17.75
C ALA A 39 1.11 -12.60 -18.80
N PHE A 40 1.09 -13.86 -18.41
CA PHE A 40 1.38 -15.01 -19.27
C PHE A 40 0.17 -15.92 -19.54
N GLU A 41 -1.05 -15.42 -19.38
CA GLU A 41 -2.32 -16.16 -19.52
C GLU A 41 -2.43 -16.96 -20.83
N ASN A 42 -1.86 -16.46 -21.93
CA ASN A 42 -1.89 -17.10 -23.24
C ASN A 42 -0.63 -17.94 -23.55
N THR A 43 0.14 -18.32 -22.55
CA THR A 43 1.33 -19.14 -22.68
C THR A 43 1.18 -20.48 -21.97
N THR A 44 2.17 -21.36 -22.09
CA THR A 44 2.23 -22.62 -21.34
C THR A 44 2.67 -22.44 -19.89
N PHE A 45 2.83 -21.20 -19.43
CA PHE A 45 3.26 -20.84 -18.09
C PHE A 45 2.13 -21.16 -17.08
N ASN A 46 2.41 -21.96 -16.09
CA ASN A 46 1.41 -22.37 -15.10
C ASN A 46 1.63 -21.68 -13.74
N GLU A 47 0.65 -21.82 -12.84
CA GLU A 47 0.65 -21.18 -11.53
C GLU A 47 1.89 -21.48 -10.70
N PHE A 48 2.34 -22.75 -10.70
CA PHE A 48 3.54 -23.15 -9.96
C PHE A 48 4.80 -22.52 -10.52
N GLU A 49 4.89 -22.36 -11.83
CA GLU A 49 6.02 -21.70 -12.48
C GLU A 49 6.04 -20.21 -12.16
N GLY A 50 4.87 -19.53 -12.13
CA GLY A 50 4.74 -18.15 -11.74
C GLY A 50 5.19 -17.90 -10.31
N GLU A 51 4.73 -18.71 -9.38
CA GLU A 51 5.11 -18.63 -7.99
C GLU A 51 6.60 -18.95 -7.78
N ALA A 52 7.11 -19.98 -8.42
CA ALA A 52 8.52 -20.36 -8.35
C ALA A 52 9.43 -19.27 -8.93
N ALA A 53 9.04 -18.64 -10.04
CA ALA A 53 9.78 -17.54 -10.65
C ALA A 53 9.81 -16.32 -9.72
N ALA A 54 8.67 -15.92 -9.14
CA ALA A 54 8.58 -14.81 -8.20
C ALA A 54 9.43 -15.07 -6.94
N LYS A 55 9.37 -16.26 -6.36
CA LYS A 55 10.18 -16.65 -5.21
C LYS A 55 11.68 -16.63 -5.52
N THR A 56 12.06 -17.15 -6.69
CA THR A 56 13.47 -17.19 -7.12
C THR A 56 14.01 -15.78 -7.36
N LEU A 57 13.26 -14.93 -8.05
CA LEU A 57 13.64 -13.53 -8.27
C LEU A 57 13.81 -12.80 -6.94
N SER A 58 12.85 -12.93 -6.03
CA SER A 58 12.89 -12.31 -4.70
C SER A 58 14.09 -12.77 -3.87
N LYS A 59 14.41 -14.07 -3.93
CA LYS A 59 15.60 -14.62 -3.25
C LYS A 59 16.88 -14.04 -3.82
N LYS A 60 17.02 -13.96 -5.14
CA LYS A 60 18.20 -13.40 -5.81
C LYS A 60 18.33 -11.90 -5.56
N ALA A 61 17.22 -11.15 -5.63
CA ALA A 61 17.20 -9.72 -5.35
C ALA A 61 17.66 -9.42 -3.91
N ARG A 62 17.14 -10.14 -2.92
CA ARG A 62 17.57 -10.00 -1.52
C ARG A 62 19.05 -10.26 -1.33
N ALA A 63 19.58 -11.30 -1.97
CA ALA A 63 21.02 -11.60 -1.90
C ALA A 63 21.86 -10.46 -2.46
N LYS A 64 21.45 -9.86 -3.59
CA LYS A 64 22.16 -8.73 -4.18
C LYS A 64 22.08 -7.46 -3.33
N ILE A 65 20.94 -7.18 -2.75
CA ILE A 65 20.76 -6.07 -1.80
C ILE A 65 21.64 -6.27 -0.56
N ALA A 66 21.73 -7.49 -0.04
CA ALA A 66 22.62 -7.82 1.08
C ALA A 66 24.12 -7.64 0.75
N GLU A 67 24.49 -7.78 -0.52
CA GLU A 67 25.83 -7.46 -1.02
C GLU A 67 26.06 -5.93 -1.18
N GLY A 68 25.12 -5.09 -0.82
CA GLY A 68 25.20 -3.63 -1.01
C GLY A 68 24.87 -3.17 -2.42
N LYS A 69 24.33 -4.03 -3.27
CA LYS A 69 24.01 -3.71 -4.66
C LYS A 69 22.59 -3.21 -4.81
N THR A 70 22.37 -2.36 -5.78
CA THR A 70 21.03 -1.90 -6.20
C THR A 70 20.38 -2.95 -7.08
N PHE A 71 19.14 -3.30 -6.77
CA PHE A 71 18.28 -4.11 -7.62
C PHE A 71 17.31 -3.19 -8.38
N HIS A 72 17.30 -3.31 -9.71
CA HIS A 72 16.41 -2.54 -10.58
C HIS A 72 15.36 -3.44 -11.20
N LEU A 73 14.10 -3.05 -11.07
CA LEU A 73 12.96 -3.68 -11.73
C LEU A 73 12.43 -2.71 -12.80
N PRO A 74 12.59 -3.04 -14.10
CA PRO A 74 12.21 -2.15 -15.19
C PRO A 74 10.75 -1.71 -15.13
N GLY A 75 10.51 -0.42 -15.35
CA GLY A 75 9.17 0.17 -15.32
C GLY A 75 8.62 0.44 -13.90
N ILE A 76 9.24 -0.13 -12.88
CA ILE A 76 8.84 0.04 -11.47
C ILE A 76 9.83 0.95 -10.75
N GLY A 77 11.10 0.55 -10.68
CA GLY A 77 12.11 1.35 -10.00
C GLY A 77 13.27 0.56 -9.44
N SER A 78 14.09 1.25 -8.66
CA SER A 78 15.31 0.73 -8.07
C SER A 78 15.23 0.64 -6.57
N PHE A 79 15.71 -0.46 -6.02
CA PHE A 79 15.82 -0.74 -4.60
C PHE A 79 17.29 -0.71 -4.20
N SER A 80 17.69 0.30 -3.43
CA SER A 80 19.08 0.52 -3.03
C SER A 80 19.24 0.42 -1.52
N PRO A 81 20.17 -0.37 -1.02
CA PRO A 81 20.52 -0.36 0.38
C PRO A 81 21.17 0.97 0.76
N VAL A 82 20.82 1.49 1.92
CA VAL A 82 21.35 2.75 2.46
C VAL A 82 21.88 2.52 3.86
N VAL A 83 23.04 3.05 4.13
CA VAL A 83 23.66 3.02 5.45
C VAL A 83 23.43 4.36 6.15
N LYS A 84 22.97 4.30 7.39
CA LYS A 84 22.95 5.44 8.31
C LYS A 84 23.94 5.18 9.42
N SER A 85 24.89 6.08 9.56
CA SER A 85 25.90 6.03 10.62
C SER A 85 25.87 7.31 11.47
N GLU A 86 26.35 7.21 12.69
CA GLU A 86 26.69 8.39 13.47
C GLU A 86 27.95 9.04 12.88
N TRP A 87 28.05 10.36 13.02
CA TRP A 87 29.25 11.07 12.62
C TRP A 87 30.43 10.72 13.56
N ALA A 88 31.60 10.52 13.02
CA ALA A 88 32.83 10.31 13.76
C ALA A 88 33.92 11.31 13.30
N PRO A 89 34.77 11.81 14.21
CA PRO A 89 35.78 12.80 13.85
C PRO A 89 36.91 12.23 13.00
N ASP A 90 37.17 10.94 13.10
CA ASP A 90 38.22 10.23 12.39
C ASP A 90 37.89 8.75 12.20
N PHE A 91 38.74 8.05 11.47
CA PHE A 91 38.57 6.63 11.16
C PHE A 91 38.61 5.73 12.41
N GLU A 92 39.45 6.06 13.38
CA GLU A 92 39.64 5.22 14.57
C GLU A 92 38.40 5.28 15.49
N HIS A 93 37.69 6.41 15.52
CA HIS A 93 36.48 6.58 16.31
C HIS A 93 35.23 6.12 15.57
N PHE A 94 35.31 5.78 14.28
CA PHE A 94 34.19 5.26 13.53
C PHE A 94 33.85 3.83 13.95
N ASN A 95 32.60 3.62 14.39
CA ASN A 95 32.11 2.30 14.78
C ASN A 95 31.11 1.76 13.74
N ALA A 96 31.61 0.91 12.85
CA ALA A 96 30.79 0.26 11.83
C ALA A 96 29.65 -0.63 12.41
N GLY A 97 29.85 -1.19 13.62
CA GLY A 97 28.82 -1.98 14.29
C GLY A 97 27.58 -1.18 14.73
N LYS A 98 27.66 0.14 14.79
CA LYS A 98 26.53 1.03 15.07
C LYS A 98 25.77 1.49 13.82
N CYS A 99 26.24 1.11 12.64
CA CYS A 99 25.56 1.45 11.39
C CYS A 99 24.19 0.78 11.33
N LYS A 100 23.20 1.54 10.89
CA LYS A 100 21.85 1.06 10.62
C LYS A 100 21.65 0.96 9.11
N PHE A 101 21.05 -0.13 8.67
CA PHE A 101 20.77 -0.36 7.27
C PHE A 101 19.28 -0.15 7.00
N SER A 102 18.98 0.46 5.87
CA SER A 102 17.62 0.67 5.39
C SER A 102 17.57 0.51 3.88
N LEU A 103 16.36 0.42 3.32
CA LEU A 103 16.16 0.32 1.89
C LEU A 103 15.56 1.62 1.37
N LYS A 104 16.14 2.16 0.31
CA LYS A 104 15.60 3.29 -0.46
C LYS A 104 15.00 2.76 -1.75
N PHE A 105 13.74 3.07 -1.99
CA PHE A 105 13.08 2.86 -3.27
C PHE A 105 13.08 4.14 -4.09
N THR A 106 13.47 4.04 -5.36
CA THR A 106 13.43 5.14 -6.32
C THR A 106 12.59 4.71 -7.52
N PRO A 107 11.39 5.25 -7.70
CA PRO A 107 10.52 4.87 -8.80
C PRO A 107 11.05 5.34 -10.15
N ASP A 108 10.85 4.52 -11.18
CA ASP A 108 11.18 4.86 -12.57
C ASP A 108 10.23 5.92 -13.14
N ALA A 109 10.61 6.49 -14.28
CA ALA A 109 9.82 7.51 -14.96
C ALA A 109 8.42 7.02 -15.35
N GLU A 110 8.31 5.75 -15.75
CA GLU A 110 7.04 5.11 -16.12
C GLU A 110 6.09 5.04 -14.93
N LEU A 111 6.56 4.53 -13.80
CA LEU A 111 5.73 4.49 -12.58
C LEU A 111 5.35 5.89 -12.11
N LYS A 112 6.28 6.85 -12.18
CA LYS A 112 5.97 8.25 -11.85
C LYS A 112 4.90 8.84 -12.76
N ALA A 113 4.91 8.51 -14.04
CA ALA A 113 3.90 8.97 -15.00
C ALA A 113 2.51 8.39 -14.66
N VAL A 114 2.43 7.11 -14.32
CA VAL A 114 1.19 6.47 -13.86
C VAL A 114 0.65 7.17 -12.62
N LEU A 115 1.50 7.40 -11.60
CA LEU A 115 1.08 8.04 -10.35
C LEU A 115 0.60 9.48 -10.56
N ARG A 116 1.21 10.23 -11.49
CA ARG A 116 0.76 11.60 -11.83
C ARG A 116 -0.57 11.62 -12.58
N GLY A 117 -0.90 10.55 -13.28
CA GLY A 117 -2.17 10.41 -14.01
C GLY A 117 -3.35 9.93 -13.13
N LEU A 118 -3.12 9.69 -11.84
CA LEU A 118 -4.18 9.30 -10.92
C LEU A 118 -4.98 10.51 -10.46
N GLU A 119 -6.31 10.40 -10.55
CA GLU A 119 -7.25 11.37 -10.02
C GLU A 119 -7.98 10.76 -8.81
N GLY A 120 -7.86 11.41 -7.66
CA GLY A 120 -8.57 11.00 -6.44
C GLY A 120 -10.04 11.34 -6.53
N VAL A 121 -10.89 10.36 -6.26
CA VAL A 121 -12.34 10.55 -6.12
C VAL A 121 -12.72 10.24 -4.68
N LYS A 122 -13.40 11.22 -4.02
CA LYS A 122 -13.90 11.03 -2.67
C LYS A 122 -14.99 9.96 -2.65
N ASP A 123 -14.95 9.04 -1.70
CA ASP A 123 -16.04 8.09 -1.50
C ASP A 123 -17.27 8.82 -0.97
N SER A 124 -18.40 8.63 -1.64
CA SER A 124 -19.69 9.23 -1.25
C SER A 124 -20.22 8.73 0.11
N LYS A 125 -19.70 7.61 0.60
CA LYS A 125 -20.07 7.08 1.90
C LYS A 125 -19.45 7.84 3.08
N ASP A 126 -18.38 8.57 2.83
CA ASP A 126 -17.69 9.38 3.82
C ASP A 126 -18.25 10.82 3.92
N ASP A 127 -19.31 11.12 3.18
CA ASP A 127 -19.97 12.41 3.25
C ASP A 127 -20.87 12.47 4.50
N PRO A 128 -20.64 13.39 5.44
CA PRO A 128 -21.47 13.55 6.64
C PRO A 128 -22.95 13.86 6.31
N ALA A 129 -23.24 14.38 5.11
CA ALA A 129 -24.60 14.57 4.62
C ALA A 129 -25.32 13.25 4.28
N ASN A 130 -24.58 12.17 4.01
CA ASN A 130 -25.13 10.85 3.66
C ASN A 130 -25.23 9.91 4.88
N ALA A 131 -24.65 10.29 6.02
CA ALA A 131 -24.71 9.52 7.26
C ALA A 131 -26.07 9.62 7.97
N SER A 132 -26.96 10.54 7.56
CA SER A 132 -28.26 10.78 8.21
C SER A 132 -29.44 9.98 7.61
N SER A 133 -29.21 9.10 6.64
CA SER A 133 -30.29 8.37 5.97
C SER A 133 -30.42 6.89 6.35
N SER A 134 -29.78 6.45 7.42
CA SER A 134 -30.02 5.12 8.00
C SER A 134 -30.73 5.21 9.35
N GLU A 135 -31.94 5.71 9.34
CA GLU A 135 -32.84 5.42 10.46
C GLU A 135 -33.32 3.97 10.34
N PRO A 136 -33.22 3.17 11.39
CA PRO A 136 -33.88 1.89 11.40
C PRO A 136 -35.40 2.15 11.50
N SER A 137 -36.11 1.76 10.47
CA SER A 137 -37.56 1.67 10.50
C SER A 137 -37.97 0.74 11.64
N GLY A 138 -38.36 1.32 12.73
CA GLY A 138 -38.99 0.61 13.83
C GLY A 138 -40.33 0.10 13.37
N ASN A 139 -40.41 -1.17 13.07
CA ASN A 139 -41.68 -1.85 12.85
C ASN A 139 -42.37 -2.07 14.18
N GLY A 140 -43.24 -1.16 14.54
CA GLY A 140 -44.19 -1.35 15.62
C GLY A 140 -45.22 -2.40 15.21
N SER A 141 -45.00 -3.63 15.63
CA SER A 141 -46.01 -4.66 15.57
C SER A 141 -47.14 -4.32 16.56
N GLY A 142 -48.21 -3.82 16.05
CA GLY A 142 -49.49 -3.74 16.76
C GLY A 142 -50.01 -5.14 17.01
N ASN A 143 -49.93 -5.56 18.25
CA ASN A 143 -50.60 -6.74 18.73
C ASN A 143 -52.11 -6.44 18.84
N ASN A 144 -52.89 -7.24 18.21
CA ASN A 144 -54.33 -7.21 18.47
C ASN A 144 -54.74 -8.54 19.12
N PRO A 145 -55.16 -8.54 20.33
CA PRO A 145 -55.80 -9.70 20.95
C PRO A 145 -57.31 -9.59 20.77
N GLU A 146 -57.90 -10.59 20.25
CA GLU A 146 -59.33 -10.78 20.27
C GLU A 146 -59.60 -12.24 20.35
N GLU A 147 -60.22 -12.59 21.30
CA GLU A 147 -61.54 -12.56 21.74
C GLU A 147 -62.40 -13.71 21.19
N ILE A 148 -62.59 -14.68 21.84
CA ILE A 148 -63.67 -15.05 22.73
C ILE A 148 -65.09 -14.78 22.18
N GLY A 149 -65.77 -15.77 21.97
CA GLY A 149 -67.17 -15.80 21.88
C GLY A 149 -67.71 -17.08 22.40
#